data_7d35d66328763e8e8265ed3e356f00d4
#
_entry.id   7d35d66328763e8e8265ed3e356f00d4
#
_cell.length_a   1.000
_cell.length_b   1.000
_cell.length_c   1.000
_cell.angle_alpha   90.00
_cell.angle_beta   90.00
_cell.angle_gamma   90.00
#
_symmetry.space_group_name_H-M   'P 1'
#
loop_
_entity.id
_entity.type
_entity.pdbx_description
1 polymer ?
#
loop_
_entity_poly.entity_id
_entity_poly.type
_entity_poly.pdbx_seq_one_letter_code
_entity_poly.pdbx_strand_id
1 'polypeptide(L)'
;MMWQGTLENREDLAGVVETPAHYTAGFAIGIIAVDLIYPKLPGNVANATTYPFPVLYKKVSFAIERLFEGDSELKEEIVAAAKELEKEGVRAIVGACGYFAHFQREVAEAVDIPVFLSSLCQLPLIKTAISSRKKIAILAASADNINAEVLSKIGADMERLVVANVGSLPAFHAIRYGETRLDNGKLTEEICRTVKELLKREQDVGAILLECSDLPPYARAIQAVSGLPVFDFNTMIDMVYHAVVQKTYIGYF
;
A
#
# COMPACT_ATOMS: atom_id res chain seq x y z
N MET A 1 6.26 -13.60 -21.30
CA MET A 1 6.20 -12.16 -20.98
C MET A 1 7.32 -11.43 -21.68
N MET A 2 7.02 -10.43 -22.48
CA MET A 2 8.07 -9.61 -23.11
C MET A 2 8.51 -8.55 -22.08
N TRP A 3 9.77 -8.59 -21.65
CA TRP A 3 10.30 -7.57 -20.74
C TRP A 3 10.27 -6.21 -21.45
N GLN A 4 9.58 -5.23 -20.87
CA GLN A 4 9.55 -3.88 -21.42
C GLN A 4 10.85 -3.18 -21.00
N GLY A 5 11.77 -3.03 -21.96
CA GLY A 5 13.06 -2.41 -21.74
C GLY A 5 12.97 -0.96 -21.24
N THR A 6 14.04 -0.46 -20.66
CA THR A 6 14.25 0.95 -20.37
C THR A 6 15.09 1.56 -21.46
N LEU A 7 14.65 2.66 -22.05
CA LEU A 7 15.44 3.45 -23.00
C LEU A 7 16.20 4.52 -22.21
N GLU A 8 17.51 4.43 -22.20
CA GLU A 8 18.36 5.27 -21.33
C GLU A 8 18.98 6.47 -22.04
N ASN A 9 19.12 6.40 -23.37
CA ASN A 9 19.76 7.46 -24.16
C ASN A 9 19.20 7.56 -25.58
N ARG A 10 19.68 8.53 -26.36
CA ARG A 10 19.26 8.74 -27.75
C ARG A 10 19.67 7.62 -28.71
N GLU A 11 20.73 6.89 -28.38
CA GLU A 11 21.22 5.80 -29.24
C GLU A 11 20.25 4.62 -29.22
N ASP A 12 19.59 4.38 -28.07
CA ASP A 12 18.55 3.36 -27.94
C ASP A 12 17.31 3.66 -28.80
N LEU A 13 17.11 4.93 -29.17
CA LEU A 13 16.02 5.38 -30.04
C LEU A 13 16.39 5.43 -31.52
N ALA A 14 17.66 5.18 -31.88
CA ALA A 14 18.13 5.29 -33.26
C ALA A 14 17.75 4.09 -34.17
N GLY A 15 17.26 3.00 -33.59
CA GLY A 15 16.88 1.78 -34.27
C GLY A 15 15.36 1.56 -34.38
N VAL A 16 14.99 0.38 -34.87
CA VAL A 16 13.60 -0.10 -34.83
C VAL A 16 13.27 -0.53 -33.40
N VAL A 17 12.25 0.08 -32.80
CA VAL A 17 11.76 -0.28 -31.46
C VAL A 17 10.48 -1.11 -31.64
N GLU A 18 10.53 -2.37 -31.21
CA GLU A 18 9.35 -3.23 -31.11
C GLU A 18 8.91 -3.34 -29.65
N THR A 19 7.77 -2.77 -29.32
CA THR A 19 7.15 -2.86 -27.99
C THR A 19 5.68 -3.23 -28.13
N PRO A 20 5.05 -3.81 -27.08
CA PRO A 20 3.61 -3.92 -27.05
C PRO A 20 2.96 -2.54 -27.25
N ALA A 21 1.93 -2.48 -28.08
CA ALA A 21 1.19 -1.24 -28.31
C ALA A 21 0.24 -1.00 -27.13
N HIS A 22 0.40 0.13 -26.46
CA HIS A 22 -0.47 0.59 -25.39
C HIS A 22 -1.05 1.96 -25.73
N TYR A 23 -2.22 2.28 -25.18
CA TYR A 23 -2.83 3.61 -25.32
C TYR A 23 -1.96 4.71 -24.68
N THR A 24 -1.38 4.36 -23.53
CA THR A 24 -0.45 5.21 -22.78
C THR A 24 0.74 4.37 -22.35
N ALA A 25 1.88 4.99 -22.11
CA ALA A 25 3.11 4.30 -21.72
C ALA A 25 3.83 5.00 -20.56
N GLY A 26 4.77 4.29 -19.95
CA GLY A 26 5.64 4.85 -18.90
C GLY A 26 5.12 4.64 -17.46
N PHE A 27 4.04 3.91 -17.28
CA PHE A 27 3.52 3.56 -15.95
C PHE A 27 4.14 2.24 -15.49
N ALA A 28 4.99 2.30 -14.47
CA ALA A 28 5.56 1.09 -13.88
C ALA A 28 4.64 0.46 -12.83
N ILE A 29 3.88 1.28 -12.10
CA ILE A 29 3.01 0.86 -10.99
C ILE A 29 1.55 1.11 -11.36
N GLY A 30 0.72 0.06 -11.31
CA GLY A 30 -0.73 0.12 -11.36
C GLY A 30 -1.31 0.10 -9.94
N ILE A 31 -2.30 0.95 -9.67
CA ILE A 31 -2.94 1.07 -8.35
C ILE A 31 -4.44 0.78 -8.47
N ILE A 32 -4.92 -0.26 -7.78
CA ILE A 32 -6.35 -0.52 -7.64
C ILE A 32 -6.88 0.33 -6.48
N ALA A 33 -7.81 1.23 -6.75
CA ALA A 33 -8.38 2.15 -5.76
C ALA A 33 -9.90 2.01 -5.66
N VAL A 34 -10.43 2.04 -4.44
CA VAL A 34 -11.87 2.07 -4.20
C VAL A 34 -12.43 3.46 -4.54
N ASP A 35 -13.62 3.51 -5.12
CA ASP A 35 -14.33 4.74 -5.47
C ASP A 35 -14.88 5.45 -4.23
N LEU A 36 -13.99 6.08 -3.47
CA LEU A 36 -14.29 6.88 -2.30
C LEU A 36 -13.85 8.32 -2.50
N ILE A 37 -14.74 9.28 -2.20
CA ILE A 37 -14.52 10.72 -2.41
C ILE A 37 -14.32 11.39 -1.05
N TYR A 38 -13.09 11.84 -0.77
CA TYR A 38 -12.68 12.63 0.40
C TYR A 38 -11.36 13.35 0.08
N PRO A 39 -10.89 14.33 0.89
CA PRO A 39 -9.63 15.00 0.66
C PRO A 39 -8.43 14.04 0.76
N LYS A 40 -7.84 13.70 -0.38
CA LYS A 40 -6.64 12.85 -0.45
C LYS A 40 -5.38 13.70 -0.39
N LEU A 41 -4.75 13.74 0.77
CA LEU A 41 -3.53 14.53 1.02
C LEU A 41 -2.33 13.94 0.26
N PRO A 42 -1.28 14.73 -0.04
CA PRO A 42 0.02 14.18 -0.44
C PRO A 42 0.51 13.15 0.58
N GLY A 43 0.98 12.01 0.11
CA GLY A 43 1.27 10.83 0.94
C GLY A 43 0.17 9.77 0.92
N ASN A 44 -1.10 10.13 0.66
CA ASN A 44 -2.17 9.16 0.42
C ASN A 44 -1.86 8.33 -0.84
N VAL A 45 -2.11 7.02 -0.80
CA VAL A 45 -1.81 6.13 -1.93
C VAL A 45 -2.59 6.50 -3.20
N ALA A 46 -3.82 7.02 -3.04
CA ALA A 46 -4.66 7.45 -4.15
C ALA A 46 -4.43 8.93 -4.56
N ASN A 47 -3.31 9.54 -4.13
CA ASN A 47 -2.87 10.86 -4.60
C ASN A 47 -1.64 10.70 -5.49
N ALA A 48 -1.77 10.96 -6.79
CA ALA A 48 -0.70 10.76 -7.76
C ALA A 48 0.55 11.61 -7.49
N THR A 49 0.44 12.74 -6.79
CA THR A 49 1.59 13.59 -6.42
C THR A 49 2.43 13.01 -5.28
N THR A 50 2.00 11.90 -4.69
CA THR A 50 2.76 11.17 -3.68
C THR A 50 4.04 10.57 -4.26
N TYR A 51 4.05 10.24 -5.54
CA TYR A 51 5.12 9.48 -6.19
C TYR A 51 5.99 10.37 -7.07
N PRO A 52 7.33 10.17 -7.08
CA PRO A 52 8.24 10.82 -8.02
C PRO A 52 8.23 10.18 -9.42
N PHE A 53 7.35 9.20 -9.65
CA PHE A 53 7.16 8.46 -10.90
C PHE A 53 5.67 8.37 -11.25
N PRO A 54 5.33 8.20 -12.53
CA PRO A 54 3.94 8.09 -12.95
C PRO A 54 3.32 6.76 -12.47
N VAL A 55 2.07 6.84 -12.02
CA VAL A 55 1.25 5.70 -11.60
C VAL A 55 -0.05 5.66 -12.36
N LEU A 56 -0.56 4.47 -12.66
CA LEU A 56 -1.83 4.27 -13.34
C LEU A 56 -2.88 3.75 -12.36
N TYR A 57 -3.98 4.48 -12.23
CA TYR A 57 -5.08 4.08 -11.34
C TYR A 57 -6.17 3.31 -12.08
N LYS A 58 -6.61 2.21 -11.46
CA LYS A 58 -7.84 1.53 -11.83
C LYS A 58 -8.83 1.59 -10.66
N LYS A 59 -9.98 2.20 -10.92
CA LYS A 59 -11.04 2.34 -9.92
C LYS A 59 -11.94 1.10 -9.91
N VAL A 60 -12.27 0.64 -8.70
CA VAL A 60 -13.30 -0.36 -8.41
C VAL A 60 -14.39 0.27 -7.55
N SER A 61 -15.65 -0.19 -7.70
CA SER A 61 -16.81 0.53 -7.15
C SER A 61 -17.70 -0.40 -6.32
N PHE A 62 -17.48 -0.41 -5.02
CA PHE A 62 -18.26 -1.16 -4.03
C PHE A 62 -18.22 -0.46 -2.67
N ALA A 63 -19.11 -0.84 -1.75
CA ALA A 63 -19.08 -0.35 -0.38
C ALA A 63 -17.79 -0.83 0.32
N ILE A 64 -17.07 0.10 0.98
CA ILE A 64 -15.77 -0.18 1.59
C ILE A 64 -15.87 -1.25 2.70
N GLU A 65 -16.99 -1.34 3.38
CA GLU A 65 -17.26 -2.33 4.42
C GLU A 65 -17.17 -3.77 3.88
N ARG A 66 -17.68 -4.00 2.66
CA ARG A 66 -17.56 -5.31 1.99
C ARG A 66 -16.10 -5.73 1.80
N LEU A 67 -15.23 -4.76 1.48
CA LEU A 67 -13.79 -5.01 1.36
C LEU A 67 -13.16 -5.34 2.72
N PHE A 68 -13.56 -4.64 3.80
CA PHE A 68 -13.07 -4.92 5.14
C PHE A 68 -13.42 -6.33 5.61
N GLU A 69 -14.61 -6.81 5.25
CA GLU A 69 -15.10 -8.16 5.57
C GLU A 69 -14.52 -9.26 4.66
N GLY A 70 -13.85 -8.87 3.57
CA GLY A 70 -13.31 -9.82 2.60
C GLY A 70 -14.39 -10.54 1.79
N ASP A 71 -15.49 -9.82 1.47
CA ASP A 71 -16.62 -10.37 0.71
C ASP A 71 -16.14 -10.97 -0.63
N SER A 72 -16.28 -12.27 -0.76
CA SER A 72 -15.80 -13.05 -1.90
C SER A 72 -16.41 -12.65 -3.25
N GLU A 73 -17.58 -11.99 -3.26
CA GLU A 73 -18.21 -11.49 -4.49
C GLU A 73 -17.41 -10.36 -5.14
N LEU A 74 -16.53 -9.68 -4.40
CA LEU A 74 -15.67 -8.62 -4.93
C LEU A 74 -14.51 -9.14 -5.79
N LYS A 75 -14.21 -10.43 -5.70
CA LYS A 75 -13.06 -11.07 -6.35
C LYS A 75 -13.00 -10.81 -7.85
N GLU A 76 -14.11 -11.00 -8.55
CA GLU A 76 -14.13 -10.89 -10.01
C GLU A 76 -13.81 -9.47 -10.48
N GLU A 77 -14.37 -8.45 -9.80
CA GLU A 77 -14.13 -7.04 -10.12
C GLU A 77 -12.65 -6.65 -9.87
N ILE A 78 -12.10 -7.10 -8.72
CA ILE A 78 -10.71 -6.80 -8.35
C ILE A 78 -9.72 -7.49 -9.30
N VAL A 79 -9.96 -8.76 -9.64
CA VAL A 79 -9.15 -9.51 -10.62
C VAL A 79 -9.26 -8.89 -12.02
N ALA A 80 -10.44 -8.46 -12.45
CA ALA A 80 -10.62 -7.79 -13.72
C ALA A 80 -9.83 -6.47 -13.78
N ALA A 81 -9.88 -5.67 -12.70
CA ALA A 81 -9.10 -4.45 -12.60
C ALA A 81 -7.59 -4.70 -12.70
N ALA A 82 -7.09 -5.77 -12.07
CA ALA A 82 -5.69 -6.16 -12.15
C ALA A 82 -5.26 -6.55 -13.57
N LYS A 83 -6.07 -7.37 -14.26
CA LYS A 83 -5.83 -7.76 -15.65
C LYS A 83 -5.84 -6.59 -16.63
N GLU A 84 -6.71 -5.61 -16.40
CA GLU A 84 -6.72 -4.39 -17.21
C GLU A 84 -5.45 -3.58 -16.99
N LEU A 85 -4.97 -3.41 -15.76
CA LEU A 85 -3.71 -2.74 -15.47
C LEU A 85 -2.51 -3.47 -16.11
N GLU A 86 -2.47 -4.80 -16.04
CA GLU A 86 -1.43 -5.59 -16.71
C GLU A 86 -1.47 -5.38 -18.24
N LYS A 87 -2.66 -5.39 -18.84
CA LYS A 87 -2.84 -5.14 -20.27
C LYS A 87 -2.38 -3.74 -20.68
N GLU A 88 -2.51 -2.73 -19.81
CA GLU A 88 -1.98 -1.38 -20.03
C GLU A 88 -0.46 -1.29 -19.84
N GLY A 89 0.20 -2.38 -19.50
CA GLY A 89 1.67 -2.48 -19.48
C GLY A 89 2.33 -2.02 -18.20
N VAL A 90 1.60 -1.95 -17.06
CA VAL A 90 2.25 -1.74 -15.76
C VAL A 90 3.13 -2.95 -15.42
N ARG A 91 4.15 -2.74 -14.59
CA ARG A 91 5.14 -3.77 -14.24
C ARG A 91 4.89 -4.40 -12.88
N ALA A 92 4.06 -3.76 -12.05
CA ALA A 92 3.57 -4.30 -10.80
C ALA A 92 2.23 -3.67 -10.44
N ILE A 93 1.43 -4.37 -9.64
CA ILE A 93 0.11 -3.93 -9.16
C ILE A 93 0.14 -3.78 -7.65
N VAL A 94 -0.41 -2.68 -7.15
CA VAL A 94 -0.62 -2.42 -5.72
C VAL A 94 -2.07 -2.05 -5.45
N GLY A 95 -2.51 -2.17 -4.19
CA GLY A 95 -3.82 -1.72 -3.76
C GLY A 95 -3.76 -0.38 -3.03
N ALA A 96 -4.85 0.37 -3.02
CA ALA A 96 -5.03 1.59 -2.22
C ALA A 96 -6.01 1.36 -1.06
N CYS A 97 -5.95 0.21 -0.42
CA CYS A 97 -6.62 -0.14 0.83
C CYS A 97 -5.98 -1.40 1.40
N GLY A 98 -5.70 -1.43 2.70
CA GLY A 98 -5.04 -2.58 3.34
C GLY A 98 -5.83 -3.88 3.25
N TYR A 99 -7.15 -3.79 3.22
CA TYR A 99 -8.04 -4.97 3.15
C TYR A 99 -8.14 -5.61 1.77
N PHE A 100 -7.54 -5.04 0.73
CA PHE A 100 -7.26 -5.80 -0.50
C PHE A 100 -6.38 -7.04 -0.24
N ALA A 101 -5.75 -7.14 0.93
CA ALA A 101 -5.03 -8.34 1.37
C ALA A 101 -5.88 -9.62 1.28
N HIS A 102 -7.19 -9.55 1.46
CA HIS A 102 -8.11 -10.68 1.28
C HIS A 102 -8.00 -11.34 -0.09
N PHE A 103 -7.65 -10.56 -1.12
CA PHE A 103 -7.58 -11.00 -2.52
C PHE A 103 -6.15 -11.13 -3.05
N GLN A 104 -5.14 -11.04 -2.17
CA GLN A 104 -3.73 -11.05 -2.55
C GLN A 104 -3.35 -12.27 -3.41
N ARG A 105 -3.75 -13.46 -3.00
CA ARG A 105 -3.43 -14.70 -3.73
C ARG A 105 -4.20 -14.81 -5.03
N GLU A 106 -5.49 -14.52 -4.99
CA GLU A 106 -6.37 -14.61 -6.14
C GLU A 106 -5.93 -13.68 -7.29
N VAL A 107 -5.49 -12.47 -6.95
CA VAL A 107 -4.97 -11.52 -7.94
C VAL A 107 -3.58 -11.93 -8.42
N ALA A 108 -2.69 -12.35 -7.52
CA ALA A 108 -1.34 -12.79 -7.91
C ALA A 108 -1.35 -14.01 -8.85
N GLU A 109 -2.33 -14.93 -8.68
CA GLU A 109 -2.51 -16.09 -9.59
C GLU A 109 -3.17 -15.71 -10.93
N ALA A 110 -3.78 -14.52 -11.03
CA ALA A 110 -4.55 -14.11 -12.20
C ALA A 110 -3.76 -13.26 -13.21
N VAL A 111 -2.58 -12.77 -12.82
CA VAL A 111 -1.68 -11.92 -13.65
C VAL A 111 -0.25 -12.45 -13.60
N ASP A 112 0.56 -12.09 -14.59
CA ASP A 112 1.95 -12.52 -14.70
C ASP A 112 2.98 -11.54 -14.10
N ILE A 113 2.52 -10.43 -13.54
CA ILE A 113 3.36 -9.39 -12.94
C ILE A 113 3.26 -9.41 -11.41
N PRO A 114 4.27 -8.90 -10.67
CA PRO A 114 4.22 -8.83 -9.20
C PRO A 114 3.01 -8.06 -8.67
N VAL A 115 2.40 -8.58 -7.60
CA VAL A 115 1.22 -8.03 -6.96
C VAL A 115 1.49 -7.82 -5.47
N PHE A 116 1.20 -6.61 -4.96
CA PHE A 116 1.29 -6.24 -3.55
C PHE A 116 0.07 -5.40 -3.16
N LEU A 117 -1.05 -6.05 -2.87
CA LEU A 117 -2.32 -5.35 -2.68
C LEU A 117 -2.45 -4.60 -1.35
N SER A 118 -1.59 -4.90 -0.38
CA SER A 118 -1.66 -4.33 0.96
C SER A 118 -0.28 -4.06 1.53
N SER A 119 -0.14 -2.99 2.32
CA SER A 119 1.07 -2.76 3.12
C SER A 119 1.37 -3.91 4.09
N LEU A 120 0.36 -4.71 4.46
CA LEU A 120 0.51 -5.90 5.29
C LEU A 120 1.44 -6.95 4.66
N CYS A 121 1.62 -6.94 3.34
CA CYS A 121 2.58 -7.83 2.64
C CYS A 121 4.03 -7.66 3.14
N GLN A 122 4.35 -6.56 3.83
CA GLN A 122 5.64 -6.32 4.45
C GLN A 122 5.84 -7.07 5.79
N LEU A 123 4.78 -7.60 6.40
CA LEU A 123 4.84 -8.23 7.73
C LEU A 123 5.91 -9.34 7.83
N PRO A 124 6.04 -10.30 6.89
CA PRO A 124 7.07 -11.33 6.95
C PRO A 124 8.49 -10.73 6.94
N LEU A 125 8.70 -9.69 6.11
CA LEU A 125 9.99 -8.98 6.04
C LEU A 125 10.30 -8.27 7.37
N ILE A 126 9.34 -7.51 7.90
CA ILE A 126 9.52 -6.78 9.17
C ILE A 126 9.76 -7.75 10.32
N LYS A 127 9.00 -8.85 10.41
CA LYS A 127 9.20 -9.90 11.44
C LYS A 127 10.61 -10.48 11.43
N THR A 128 11.19 -10.64 10.24
CA THR A 128 12.56 -11.14 10.07
C THR A 128 13.61 -10.09 10.44
N ALA A 129 13.34 -8.81 10.20
CA ALA A 129 14.26 -7.70 10.40
C ALA A 129 14.41 -7.25 11.86
N ILE A 130 13.39 -7.48 12.70
CA ILE A 130 13.40 -7.08 14.11
C ILE A 130 13.64 -8.29 15.04
N SER A 131 14.17 -8.02 16.24
CA SER A 131 14.37 -9.07 17.26
C SER A 131 13.09 -9.88 17.49
N SER A 132 13.23 -11.20 17.67
CA SER A 132 12.11 -12.10 17.97
C SER A 132 11.37 -11.76 19.28
N ARG A 133 11.97 -10.98 20.15
CA ARG A 133 11.35 -10.46 21.38
C ARG A 133 10.49 -9.22 21.15
N LYS A 134 10.56 -8.63 19.96
CA LYS A 134 9.85 -7.40 19.62
C LYS A 134 8.56 -7.69 18.86
N LYS A 135 7.56 -6.84 19.08
CA LYS A 135 6.26 -6.84 18.41
C LYS A 135 6.23 -5.80 17.27
N ILE A 136 5.30 -5.99 16.35
CA ILE A 136 4.94 -5.00 15.34
C ILE A 136 3.60 -4.40 15.73
N ALA A 137 3.53 -3.07 15.85
CA ALA A 137 2.28 -2.36 16.03
C ALA A 137 1.65 -2.05 14.67
N ILE A 138 0.43 -2.51 14.45
CA ILE A 138 -0.34 -2.20 13.23
C ILE A 138 -1.34 -1.12 13.57
N LEU A 139 -1.32 0.00 12.83
CA LEU A 139 -2.38 1.01 12.86
C LEU A 139 -3.36 0.71 11.73
N ALA A 140 -4.58 0.28 12.07
CA ALA A 140 -5.58 -0.19 11.11
C ALA A 140 -6.84 0.67 11.12
N ALA A 141 -7.47 0.79 9.94
CA ALA A 141 -8.78 1.45 9.81
C ALA A 141 -9.91 0.63 10.45
N SER A 142 -9.74 -0.68 10.61
CA SER A 142 -10.67 -1.58 11.30
C SER A 142 -9.88 -2.72 11.96
N ALA A 143 -9.52 -2.57 13.23
CA ALA A 143 -8.68 -3.55 13.92
C ALA A 143 -9.28 -4.97 13.94
N ASP A 144 -10.60 -5.08 14.04
CA ASP A 144 -11.31 -6.37 14.12
C ASP A 144 -11.18 -7.18 12.82
N ASN A 145 -10.92 -6.51 11.69
CA ASN A 145 -10.73 -7.15 10.39
C ASN A 145 -9.26 -7.55 10.12
N ILE A 146 -8.34 -7.24 11.04
CA ILE A 146 -6.98 -7.79 11.02
C ILE A 146 -6.98 -9.10 11.80
N ASN A 147 -7.19 -10.20 11.12
CA ASN A 147 -7.36 -11.53 11.70
C ASN A 147 -6.47 -12.58 11.01
N ALA A 148 -6.48 -13.81 11.53
CA ALA A 148 -5.66 -14.90 11.01
C ALA A 148 -5.97 -15.24 9.55
N GLU A 149 -7.23 -15.07 9.11
CA GLU A 149 -7.62 -15.37 7.74
C GLU A 149 -6.95 -14.41 6.76
N VAL A 150 -7.13 -13.09 6.94
CA VAL A 150 -6.52 -12.08 6.04
C VAL A 150 -5.00 -12.18 6.05
N LEU A 151 -4.38 -12.42 7.22
CA LEU A 151 -2.93 -12.54 7.32
C LEU A 151 -2.40 -13.79 6.62
N SER A 152 -3.15 -14.89 6.62
CA SER A 152 -2.77 -16.12 5.90
C SER A 152 -2.65 -15.90 4.39
N LYS A 153 -3.45 -14.99 3.81
CA LYS A 153 -3.44 -14.65 2.38
C LYS A 153 -2.12 -13.99 1.93
N ILE A 154 -1.44 -13.33 2.88
CA ILE A 154 -0.16 -12.63 2.63
C ILE A 154 1.05 -13.37 3.25
N GLY A 155 0.87 -14.61 3.69
CA GLY A 155 1.94 -15.42 4.30
C GLY A 155 2.39 -14.92 5.68
N ALA A 156 1.51 -14.27 6.43
CA ALA A 156 1.73 -13.79 7.80
C ALA A 156 0.78 -14.49 8.79
N ASP A 157 0.99 -14.23 10.07
CA ASP A 157 0.20 -14.70 11.20
C ASP A 157 0.07 -13.62 12.28
N MET A 158 -0.74 -13.86 13.30
CA MET A 158 -0.99 -12.93 14.42
C MET A 158 0.15 -12.89 15.45
N GLU A 159 1.15 -13.75 15.35
CA GLU A 159 2.24 -13.79 16.32
C GLU A 159 3.02 -12.46 16.33
N ARG A 160 3.31 -11.97 17.51
CA ARG A 160 4.04 -10.71 17.73
C ARG A 160 3.39 -9.46 17.09
N LEU A 161 2.08 -9.47 16.86
CA LEU A 161 1.33 -8.33 16.38
C LEU A 161 0.50 -7.70 17.50
N VAL A 162 0.43 -6.39 17.51
CA VAL A 162 -0.53 -5.60 18.30
C VAL A 162 -1.22 -4.63 17.36
N VAL A 163 -2.55 -4.57 17.43
CA VAL A 163 -3.33 -3.76 16.48
C VAL A 163 -4.02 -2.62 17.23
N ALA A 164 -3.91 -1.41 16.68
CA ALA A 164 -4.65 -0.24 17.13
C ALA A 164 -5.64 0.20 16.06
N ASN A 165 -6.88 0.44 16.48
CA ASN A 165 -7.93 0.93 15.60
C ASN A 165 -7.87 2.47 15.51
N VAL A 166 -7.49 2.99 14.33
CA VAL A 166 -7.49 4.43 14.05
C VAL A 166 -8.75 4.86 13.29
N GLY A 167 -9.48 3.94 12.69
CA GLY A 167 -10.71 4.25 11.96
C GLY A 167 -11.88 4.67 12.86
N SER A 168 -11.81 4.43 14.18
CA SER A 168 -12.78 4.90 15.16
C SER A 168 -12.47 6.31 15.69
N LEU A 169 -11.35 6.92 15.31
CA LEU A 169 -10.99 8.27 15.72
C LEU A 169 -11.98 9.29 15.14
N PRO A 170 -12.46 10.25 15.93
CA PRO A 170 -13.44 11.23 15.47
C PRO A 170 -13.02 11.98 14.20
N ALA A 171 -11.75 12.37 14.07
CA ALA A 171 -11.26 13.08 12.89
C ALA A 171 -11.05 12.15 11.67
N PHE A 172 -10.98 10.81 11.86
CA PHE A 172 -10.92 9.84 10.76
C PHE A 172 -12.27 9.64 10.05
N HIS A 173 -13.36 10.08 10.67
CA HIS A 173 -14.73 9.95 10.15
C HIS A 173 -14.87 10.47 8.71
N ALA A 174 -14.25 11.61 8.40
CA ALA A 174 -14.27 12.20 7.07
C ALA A 174 -13.71 11.25 5.98
N ILE A 175 -12.65 10.52 6.29
CA ILE A 175 -12.05 9.52 5.39
C ILE A 175 -13.00 8.33 5.23
N ARG A 176 -13.49 7.80 6.35
CA ARG A 176 -14.30 6.58 6.35
C ARG A 176 -15.64 6.75 5.62
N TYR A 177 -16.28 7.91 5.76
CA TYR A 177 -17.62 8.16 5.21
C TYR A 177 -17.65 9.09 4.00
N GLY A 178 -16.48 9.43 3.45
CA GLY A 178 -16.40 10.19 2.22
C GLY A 178 -16.82 11.66 2.35
N GLU A 179 -16.46 12.31 3.46
CA GLU A 179 -16.76 13.74 3.66
C GLU A 179 -15.77 14.64 2.94
N THR A 180 -16.22 15.81 2.50
CA THR A 180 -15.38 16.77 1.77
C THR A 180 -14.49 17.63 2.66
N ARG A 181 -14.63 17.52 3.99
CA ARG A 181 -13.88 18.31 4.97
C ARG A 181 -13.14 17.40 5.94
N LEU A 182 -11.81 17.50 5.95
CA LEU A 182 -10.93 16.77 6.85
C LEU A 182 -10.18 17.76 7.75
N ASP A 183 -10.28 17.59 9.07
CA ASP A 183 -9.43 18.29 10.03
C ASP A 183 -8.11 17.53 10.19
N ASN A 184 -7.15 17.84 9.33
CA ASN A 184 -5.86 17.19 9.29
C ASN A 184 -5.03 17.38 10.56
N GLY A 185 -5.10 18.56 11.19
CA GLY A 185 -4.39 18.84 12.46
C GLY A 185 -4.91 17.95 13.56
N LYS A 186 -6.22 17.91 13.74
CA LYS A 186 -6.88 17.07 14.76
C LYS A 186 -6.62 15.59 14.52
N LEU A 187 -6.68 15.12 13.28
CA LEU A 187 -6.39 13.71 12.96
C LEU A 187 -4.94 13.36 13.31
N THR A 188 -3.98 14.23 12.99
CA THR A 188 -2.57 14.04 13.38
C THR A 188 -2.41 13.90 14.90
N GLU A 189 -3.06 14.78 15.67
CA GLU A 189 -3.01 14.73 17.14
C GLU A 189 -3.62 13.44 17.70
N GLU A 190 -4.78 13.03 17.18
CA GLU A 190 -5.47 11.81 17.59
C GLU A 190 -4.65 10.55 17.30
N ILE A 191 -4.06 10.44 16.10
CA ILE A 191 -3.16 9.33 15.74
C ILE A 191 -1.93 9.31 16.64
N CYS A 192 -1.25 10.43 16.83
CA CYS A 192 -0.06 10.52 17.68
C CYS A 192 -0.36 10.14 19.14
N ARG A 193 -1.53 10.50 19.66
CA ARG A 193 -1.99 10.11 20.98
C ARG A 193 -2.22 8.60 21.06
N THR A 194 -2.91 8.02 20.08
CA THR A 194 -3.13 6.56 19.99
C THR A 194 -1.81 5.80 20.01
N VAL A 195 -0.82 6.25 19.24
CA VAL A 195 0.52 5.64 19.22
C VAL A 195 1.19 5.73 20.60
N LYS A 196 1.18 6.89 21.25
CA LYS A 196 1.77 7.06 22.58
C LYS A 196 1.10 6.15 23.63
N GLU A 197 -0.22 6.04 23.59
CA GLU A 197 -0.99 5.16 24.50
C GLU A 197 -0.70 3.69 24.24
N LEU A 198 -0.60 3.29 22.96
CA LEU A 198 -0.21 1.95 22.59
C LEU A 198 1.18 1.59 23.16
N LEU A 199 2.19 2.44 22.94
CA LEU A 199 3.56 2.20 23.37
C LEU A 199 3.75 2.25 24.89
N LYS A 200 2.86 2.90 25.65
CA LYS A 200 2.84 2.80 27.12
C LYS A 200 2.40 1.41 27.59
N ARG A 201 1.49 0.76 26.89
CA ARG A 201 0.97 -0.57 27.22
C ARG A 201 1.88 -1.68 26.68
N GLU A 202 2.46 -1.47 25.51
CA GLU A 202 3.25 -2.43 24.75
C GLU A 202 4.70 -1.93 24.61
N GLN A 203 5.52 -2.15 25.64
CA GLN A 203 6.89 -1.62 25.70
C GLN A 203 7.89 -2.37 24.78
N ASP A 204 7.50 -3.53 24.28
CA ASP A 204 8.32 -4.39 23.41
C ASP A 204 8.05 -4.19 21.91
N VAL A 205 7.34 -3.14 21.51
CA VAL A 205 7.18 -2.79 20.10
C VAL A 205 8.54 -2.41 19.51
N GLY A 206 8.85 -2.95 18.32
CA GLY A 206 10.09 -2.71 17.58
C GLY A 206 9.91 -2.05 16.23
N ALA A 207 8.68 -2.05 15.70
CA ALA A 207 8.32 -1.38 14.45
C ALA A 207 6.83 -1.06 14.42
N ILE A 208 6.45 -0.09 13.61
CA ILE A 208 5.06 0.29 13.34
C ILE A 208 4.77 0.04 11.87
N LEU A 209 3.60 -0.55 11.57
CA LEU A 209 3.09 -0.73 10.21
C LEU A 209 1.74 -0.02 10.08
N LEU A 210 1.64 0.88 9.11
CA LEU A 210 0.40 1.56 8.77
C LEU A 210 -0.36 0.73 7.74
N GLU A 211 -1.45 0.10 8.18
CA GLU A 211 -2.27 -0.75 7.31
C GLU A 211 -3.08 0.08 6.31
N CYS A 212 -3.61 1.21 6.75
CA CYS A 212 -4.50 2.03 5.93
C CYS A 212 -3.72 2.91 4.94
N SER A 213 -4.18 2.95 3.69
CA SER A 213 -3.62 3.77 2.60
C SER A 213 -3.72 5.28 2.82
N ASP A 214 -4.49 5.69 3.84
CA ASP A 214 -4.69 7.08 4.24
C ASP A 214 -3.73 7.54 5.35
N LEU A 215 -2.97 6.62 5.94
CA LEU A 215 -2.07 6.91 7.06
C LEU A 215 -0.66 7.38 6.68
N PRO A 216 -0.11 7.11 5.48
CA PRO A 216 1.24 7.56 5.15
C PRO A 216 1.48 9.08 5.30
N PRO A 217 0.51 9.99 5.07
CA PRO A 217 0.69 11.42 5.38
C PRO A 217 1.12 11.70 6.82
N TYR A 218 0.79 10.81 7.76
CA TYR A 218 1.07 10.93 9.19
C TYR A 218 2.32 10.15 9.64
N ALA A 219 2.96 9.38 8.75
CA ALA A 219 4.08 8.50 9.07
C ALA A 219 5.24 9.24 9.76
N ARG A 220 5.58 10.44 9.29
CA ARG A 220 6.62 11.28 9.91
C ARG A 220 6.26 11.71 11.34
N ALA A 221 5.01 12.09 11.59
CA ALA A 221 4.55 12.48 12.94
C ALA A 221 4.54 11.27 13.88
N ILE A 222 4.10 10.11 13.38
CA ILE A 222 4.13 8.83 14.10
C ILE A 222 5.58 8.45 14.46
N GLN A 223 6.50 8.55 13.52
CA GLN A 223 7.91 8.26 13.76
C GLN A 223 8.51 9.22 14.79
N ALA A 224 8.18 10.50 14.72
CA ALA A 224 8.69 11.52 15.66
C ALA A 224 8.24 11.26 17.11
N VAL A 225 7.03 10.75 17.33
CA VAL A 225 6.50 10.48 18.67
C VAL A 225 6.85 9.09 19.21
N SER A 226 7.14 8.13 18.33
CA SER A 226 7.46 6.74 18.69
C SER A 226 8.96 6.47 18.78
N GLY A 227 9.77 7.16 17.97
CA GLY A 227 11.19 6.84 17.78
C GLY A 227 11.44 5.51 17.08
N LEU A 228 10.40 4.88 16.49
CA LEU A 228 10.46 3.55 15.87
C LEU A 228 10.46 3.63 14.34
N PRO A 229 10.98 2.61 13.64
CA PRO A 229 10.74 2.47 12.21
C PRO A 229 9.25 2.40 11.90
N VAL A 230 8.81 3.15 10.87
CA VAL A 230 7.43 3.17 10.39
C VAL A 230 7.41 2.66 8.96
N PHE A 231 6.68 1.59 8.74
CA PHE A 231 6.42 1.00 7.44
C PHE A 231 4.99 1.35 7.01
N ASP A 232 4.79 1.58 5.75
CA ASP A 232 3.50 1.96 5.18
C ASP A 232 3.38 1.52 3.72
N PHE A 233 2.30 1.92 3.05
CA PHE A 233 2.13 1.67 1.63
C PHE A 233 3.24 2.29 0.78
N ASN A 234 3.68 3.51 1.08
CA ASN A 234 4.66 4.20 0.24
C ASN A 234 6.03 3.54 0.35
N THR A 235 6.45 3.10 1.54
CA THR A 235 7.69 2.33 1.70
C THR A 235 7.65 1.01 0.92
N MET A 236 6.50 0.35 0.84
CA MET A 236 6.29 -0.84 0.02
C MET A 236 6.31 -0.50 -1.47
N ILE A 237 5.57 0.52 -1.89
CA ILE A 237 5.46 0.92 -3.30
C ILE A 237 6.82 1.36 -3.84
N ASP A 238 7.62 2.11 -3.07
CA ASP A 238 8.97 2.50 -3.43
C ASP A 238 9.88 1.28 -3.61
N MET A 239 9.81 0.30 -2.70
CA MET A 239 10.54 -0.96 -2.82
C MET A 239 10.13 -1.72 -4.10
N VAL A 240 8.83 -1.84 -4.36
CA VAL A 240 8.30 -2.52 -5.55
C VAL A 240 8.70 -1.79 -6.82
N TYR A 241 8.58 -0.46 -6.84
CA TYR A 241 9.02 0.35 -7.97
C TYR A 241 10.49 0.11 -8.31
N HIS A 242 11.38 0.18 -7.32
CA HIS A 242 12.81 -0.06 -7.54
C HIS A 242 13.14 -1.50 -7.93
N ALA A 243 12.28 -2.48 -7.59
CA ALA A 243 12.44 -3.85 -8.05
C ALA A 243 12.09 -4.02 -9.54
N VAL A 244 11.06 -3.31 -10.04
CA VAL A 244 10.59 -3.44 -11.43
C VAL A 244 11.14 -2.37 -12.38
N VAL A 245 11.79 -1.34 -11.84
CA VAL A 245 12.50 -0.28 -12.58
C VAL A 245 13.89 -0.12 -11.98
N GLN A 246 14.83 -0.91 -12.48
CA GLN A 246 16.23 -0.82 -12.08
C GLN A 246 16.88 0.44 -12.65
N LYS A 247 17.79 1.02 -11.87
CA LYS A 247 18.59 2.17 -12.27
C LYS A 247 20.01 1.75 -12.67
N THR A 248 20.58 2.46 -13.61
CA THR A 248 22.00 2.34 -13.92
C THR A 248 22.84 3.01 -12.82
N TYR A 249 23.88 2.31 -12.34
CA TYR A 249 24.84 2.86 -11.40
C TYR A 249 26.05 3.35 -12.16
N ILE A 250 26.42 4.61 -11.97
CA ILE A 250 27.60 5.23 -12.56
C ILE A 250 28.57 5.60 -11.42
N GLY A 251 29.85 5.28 -11.59
CA GLY A 251 30.89 5.56 -10.58
C GLY A 251 32.28 5.33 -11.11
N TYR A 252 33.26 5.57 -10.25
CA TYR A 252 34.68 5.32 -10.52
C TYR A 252 35.17 4.10 -9.69
N PHE A 253 36.14 3.37 -10.18
CA PHE A 253 36.86 2.27 -9.51
C PHE A 253 38.38 2.47 -9.59
#